data_994e23970f359211a144b678b2e70dc3
#
_entry.id   994e23970f359211a144b678b2e70dc3
#
_cell.length_a   1.000
_cell.length_b   1.000
_cell.length_c   1.000
_cell.angle_alpha   90.00
_cell.angle_beta   90.00
_cell.angle_gamma   90.00
#
_symmetry.space_group_name_H-M   'P 1'
#
loop_
_entity.id
_entity.type
_entity.pdbx_description
1 polymer ?
#
loop_
_entity_poly.entity_id
_entity_poly.type
_entity_poly.pdbx_seq_one_letter_code
_entity_poly.pdbx_strand_id
1 'polypeptide(L)'
;MNIFEINHVKKGFDGEGVLNDISFSVKKGEVVSIIGPSGSGKSTLLRCATMLEKMDSGELIYDGIYAAKNDTNGKAVYEPQSVLKEIRKKFGLVFQNFNLFPHFTVLKNITDAPINVLKRDPAEVAEEAYALLNKMGLSDKANAYPSQLSGGQQQRISIARALAMKPEMLFFDEPTSALDPELTLEILKVIKQLAAEHMTMVIVTHEINFAKNVSDRIVFMADGVIVEEGAPDEILNNTKSERLKNFLDKMNEK
;
A
#
# COMPACT_ATOMS: atom_id res chain seq x y z
N MET A 1 -10.05 10.55 -13.43
CA MET A 1 -9.87 9.21 -14.03
C MET A 1 -9.36 8.30 -12.94
N ASN A 2 -9.96 7.13 -12.78
CA ASN A 2 -9.49 6.16 -11.79
C ASN A 2 -8.23 5.48 -12.31
N ILE A 3 -7.21 5.40 -11.45
CA ILE A 3 -5.96 4.69 -11.74
C ILE A 3 -6.02 3.24 -11.25
N PHE A 4 -6.89 3.00 -10.26
CA PHE A 4 -7.08 1.70 -9.66
C PHE A 4 -8.56 1.49 -9.34
N GLU A 5 -9.08 0.28 -9.62
CA GLU A 5 -10.46 -0.12 -9.31
C GLU A 5 -10.51 -1.60 -8.94
N ILE A 6 -11.31 -1.90 -7.94
CA ILE A 6 -11.77 -3.25 -7.64
C ILE A 6 -13.29 -3.25 -7.57
N ASN A 7 -13.91 -4.28 -8.17
CA ASN A 7 -15.35 -4.39 -8.25
C ASN A 7 -15.78 -5.78 -7.80
N HIS A 8 -16.67 -5.82 -6.80
CA HIS A 8 -17.31 -7.05 -6.31
C HIS A 8 -16.31 -8.15 -5.90
N VAL A 9 -15.18 -7.74 -5.30
CA VAL A 9 -14.13 -8.69 -4.91
C VAL A 9 -14.55 -9.50 -3.71
N LYS A 10 -14.42 -10.84 -3.86
CA LYS A 10 -14.58 -11.82 -2.78
C LYS A 10 -13.32 -12.66 -2.63
N LYS A 11 -13.00 -13.00 -1.38
CA LYS A 11 -11.90 -13.88 -1.02
C LYS A 11 -12.20 -14.64 0.26
N GLY A 12 -12.00 -15.94 0.22
CA GLY A 12 -12.05 -16.82 1.39
C GLY A 12 -10.81 -17.68 1.52
N PHE A 13 -10.63 -18.28 2.70
CA PHE A 13 -9.61 -19.26 3.00
C PHE A 13 -10.28 -20.41 3.79
N ASP A 14 -10.01 -21.63 3.39
CA ASP A 14 -10.51 -22.84 4.06
C ASP A 14 -12.04 -22.86 4.29
N GLY A 15 -12.79 -22.23 3.37
CA GLY A 15 -14.24 -22.14 3.44
C GLY A 15 -14.79 -20.94 4.23
N GLU A 16 -13.94 -20.15 4.88
CA GLU A 16 -14.33 -18.93 5.58
C GLU A 16 -14.14 -17.70 4.67
N GLY A 17 -15.19 -16.88 4.51
CA GLY A 17 -15.14 -15.65 3.74
C GLY A 17 -14.41 -14.55 4.52
N VAL A 18 -13.38 -13.94 3.89
CA VAL A 18 -12.58 -12.86 4.46
C VAL A 18 -12.89 -11.52 3.79
N LEU A 19 -13.15 -11.52 2.49
CA LEU A 19 -13.65 -10.37 1.75
C LEU A 19 -15.01 -10.72 1.15
N ASN A 20 -16.00 -9.86 1.40
CA ASN A 20 -17.40 -10.12 1.06
C ASN A 20 -17.94 -8.96 0.22
N ASP A 21 -17.71 -9.03 -1.11
CA ASP A 21 -18.25 -8.06 -2.08
C ASP A 21 -17.67 -6.64 -1.94
N ILE A 22 -16.34 -6.55 -1.94
CA ILE A 22 -15.62 -5.27 -1.84
C ILE A 22 -15.56 -4.58 -3.19
N SER A 23 -15.98 -3.32 -3.22
CA SER A 23 -15.82 -2.44 -4.39
C SER A 23 -15.33 -1.07 -3.92
N PHE A 24 -14.22 -0.59 -4.49
CA PHE A 24 -13.76 0.80 -4.37
C PHE A 24 -12.80 1.15 -5.49
N SER A 25 -12.59 2.44 -5.71
CA SER A 25 -11.67 2.94 -6.73
C SER A 25 -10.77 4.04 -6.16
N VAL A 26 -9.66 4.32 -6.83
CA VAL A 26 -8.70 5.36 -6.45
C VAL A 26 -8.42 6.24 -7.67
N LYS A 27 -8.54 7.56 -7.51
CA LYS A 27 -8.21 8.54 -8.54
C LYS A 27 -6.72 8.83 -8.55
N LYS A 28 -6.18 9.26 -9.68
CA LYS A 28 -4.79 9.69 -9.78
C LYS A 28 -4.55 10.88 -8.84
N GLY A 29 -3.48 10.79 -8.03
CA GLY A 29 -3.13 11.79 -7.02
C GLY A 29 -3.94 11.69 -5.72
N GLU A 30 -4.89 10.77 -5.61
CA GLU A 30 -5.71 10.57 -4.41
C GLU A 30 -4.96 9.71 -3.38
N VAL A 31 -5.07 10.10 -2.11
CA VAL A 31 -4.62 9.32 -0.96
C VAL A 31 -5.83 8.72 -0.25
N VAL A 32 -5.93 7.40 -0.27
CA VAL A 32 -7.00 6.64 0.41
C VAL A 32 -6.43 5.88 1.59
N SER A 33 -6.91 6.14 2.79
CA SER A 33 -6.58 5.31 3.96
C SER A 33 -7.68 4.28 4.22
N ILE A 34 -7.27 3.03 4.45
CA ILE A 34 -8.15 1.94 4.85
C ILE A 34 -7.92 1.68 6.34
N ILE A 35 -8.96 1.88 7.14
CA ILE A 35 -8.95 1.67 8.59
C ILE A 35 -9.95 0.59 8.99
N GLY A 36 -9.82 0.06 10.21
CA GLY A 36 -10.76 -0.92 10.76
C GLY A 36 -10.09 -1.88 11.74
N PRO A 37 -10.86 -2.69 12.46
CA PRO A 37 -10.34 -3.63 13.45
C PRO A 37 -9.42 -4.69 12.83
N SER A 38 -8.58 -5.30 13.66
CA SER A 38 -7.79 -6.47 13.25
C SER A 38 -8.73 -7.58 12.77
N GLY A 39 -8.34 -8.29 11.72
CA GLY A 39 -9.16 -9.35 11.12
C GLY A 39 -10.28 -8.87 10.18
N SER A 40 -10.44 -7.55 9.94
CA SER A 40 -11.49 -7.05 9.01
C SER A 40 -11.21 -7.27 7.53
N GLY A 41 -10.06 -7.87 7.16
CA GLY A 41 -9.72 -8.18 5.77
C GLY A 41 -8.83 -7.16 5.06
N LYS A 42 -8.39 -6.06 5.71
CA LYS A 42 -7.59 -4.97 5.09
C LYS A 42 -6.34 -5.44 4.36
N SER A 43 -5.48 -6.21 5.05
CA SER A 43 -4.25 -6.74 4.43
C SER A 43 -4.55 -7.78 3.35
N THR A 44 -5.62 -8.56 3.49
CA THR A 44 -6.08 -9.49 2.44
C THR A 44 -6.53 -8.71 1.21
N LEU A 45 -7.29 -7.63 1.40
CA LEU A 45 -7.70 -6.74 0.30
C LEU A 45 -6.48 -6.17 -0.43
N LEU A 46 -5.50 -5.65 0.31
CA LEU A 46 -4.29 -5.08 -0.26
C LEU A 46 -3.46 -6.16 -0.98
N ARG A 47 -3.38 -7.39 -0.45
CA ARG A 47 -2.73 -8.51 -1.13
C ARG A 47 -3.45 -8.92 -2.42
N CYS A 48 -4.78 -8.92 -2.44
CA CYS A 48 -5.55 -9.13 -3.67
C CYS A 48 -5.31 -8.00 -4.67
N ALA A 49 -5.35 -6.74 -4.23
CA ALA A 49 -5.05 -5.58 -5.05
C ALA A 49 -3.65 -5.67 -5.70
N THR A 50 -2.64 -6.08 -4.94
CA THR A 50 -1.25 -6.19 -5.43
C THR A 50 -0.94 -7.53 -6.12
N MET A 51 -1.93 -8.39 -6.31
CA MET A 51 -1.79 -9.72 -6.93
C MET A 51 -0.79 -10.64 -6.18
N LEU A 52 -0.58 -10.42 -4.89
CA LEU A 52 0.12 -11.36 -4.00
C LEU A 52 -0.79 -12.49 -3.56
N GLU A 53 -2.10 -12.23 -3.52
CA GLU A 53 -3.15 -13.21 -3.29
C GLU A 53 -4.14 -13.16 -4.44
N LYS A 54 -4.68 -14.32 -4.85
CA LYS A 54 -5.71 -14.38 -5.89
C LYS A 54 -7.09 -14.22 -5.24
N MET A 55 -7.90 -13.30 -5.75
CA MET A 55 -9.30 -13.20 -5.39
C MET A 55 -10.10 -14.38 -5.96
N ASP A 56 -11.20 -14.74 -5.33
CA ASP A 56 -12.06 -15.83 -5.77
C ASP A 56 -13.05 -15.38 -6.84
N SER A 57 -13.56 -14.14 -6.71
CA SER A 57 -14.42 -13.47 -7.70
C SER A 57 -14.21 -11.96 -7.66
N GLY A 58 -14.69 -11.26 -8.69
CA GLY A 58 -14.64 -9.82 -8.85
C GLY A 58 -13.74 -9.39 -10.01
N GLU A 59 -13.50 -8.08 -10.07
CA GLU A 59 -12.65 -7.47 -11.10
C GLU A 59 -11.53 -6.67 -10.44
N LEU A 60 -10.37 -6.66 -11.09
CA LEU A 60 -9.21 -5.89 -10.70
C LEU A 60 -8.70 -5.12 -11.92
N ILE A 61 -8.66 -3.79 -11.82
CA ILE A 61 -8.39 -2.90 -12.95
C ILE A 61 -7.32 -1.89 -12.54
N TYR A 62 -6.33 -1.70 -13.41
CA TYR A 62 -5.28 -0.69 -13.28
C TYR A 62 -5.25 0.17 -14.54
N ASP A 63 -5.52 1.48 -14.39
CA ASP A 63 -5.52 2.43 -15.50
C ASP A 63 -6.34 1.94 -16.71
N GLY A 64 -7.54 1.41 -16.43
CA GLY A 64 -8.44 0.84 -17.43
C GLY A 64 -8.06 -0.53 -17.97
N ILE A 65 -6.93 -1.12 -17.53
CA ILE A 65 -6.47 -2.45 -17.95
C ILE A 65 -6.91 -3.48 -16.91
N TYR A 66 -7.65 -4.50 -17.32
CA TYR A 66 -8.03 -5.61 -16.46
C TYR A 66 -6.81 -6.45 -16.09
N ALA A 67 -6.58 -6.64 -14.79
CA ALA A 67 -5.67 -7.67 -14.29
C ALA A 67 -6.41 -9.00 -14.07
N ALA A 68 -7.68 -8.90 -13.69
CA ALA A 68 -8.57 -10.05 -13.54
C ALA A 68 -10.03 -9.61 -13.73
N LYS A 69 -10.88 -10.53 -14.21
CA LYS A 69 -12.33 -10.37 -14.33
C LYS A 69 -13.02 -11.71 -14.15
N ASN A 70 -14.31 -11.68 -13.82
CA ASN A 70 -15.08 -12.90 -13.67
C ASN A 70 -15.30 -13.62 -15.01
N ASP A 71 -15.22 -14.95 -14.99
CA ASP A 71 -15.73 -15.82 -16.05
C ASP A 71 -17.26 -15.96 -15.99
N THR A 72 -17.80 -16.78 -16.86
CA THR A 72 -19.25 -17.06 -16.93
C THR A 72 -19.81 -17.77 -15.68
N ASN A 73 -18.94 -18.34 -14.85
CA ASN A 73 -19.28 -19.01 -13.60
C ASN A 73 -19.09 -18.08 -12.37
N GLY A 74 -18.71 -16.81 -12.60
CA GLY A 74 -18.46 -15.84 -11.53
C GLY A 74 -17.11 -16.00 -10.83
N LYS A 75 -16.18 -16.80 -11.37
CA LYS A 75 -14.85 -17.00 -10.81
C LYS A 75 -13.85 -16.01 -11.43
N ALA A 76 -12.99 -15.44 -10.62
CA ALA A 76 -11.95 -14.54 -11.09
C ALA A 76 -10.92 -15.25 -11.97
N VAL A 77 -10.75 -14.78 -13.21
CA VAL A 77 -9.74 -15.22 -14.16
C VAL A 77 -8.75 -14.09 -14.39
N TYR A 78 -7.48 -14.37 -14.14
CA TYR A 78 -6.39 -13.43 -14.30
C TYR A 78 -5.87 -13.42 -15.73
N GLU A 79 -5.50 -12.23 -16.19
CA GLU A 79 -4.88 -12.05 -17.50
C GLU A 79 -3.53 -12.78 -17.61
N PRO A 80 -3.03 -13.03 -18.84
CA PRO A 80 -1.73 -13.66 -19.06
C PRO A 80 -0.59 -12.95 -18.31
N GLN A 81 0.44 -13.71 -17.94
CA GLN A 81 1.58 -13.19 -17.17
C GLN A 81 2.30 -12.00 -17.84
N SER A 82 2.25 -11.90 -19.16
CA SER A 82 2.78 -10.75 -19.90
C SER A 82 2.06 -9.46 -19.55
N VAL A 83 0.72 -9.47 -19.49
CA VAL A 83 -0.11 -8.33 -19.09
C VAL A 83 0.10 -8.01 -17.62
N LEU A 84 0.06 -9.04 -16.74
CA LEU A 84 0.25 -8.84 -15.30
C LEU A 84 1.62 -8.27 -14.95
N LYS A 85 2.68 -8.60 -15.72
CA LYS A 85 4.01 -7.99 -15.54
C LYS A 85 4.00 -6.50 -15.81
N GLU A 86 3.30 -6.05 -16.86
CA GLU A 86 3.18 -4.61 -17.15
C GLU A 86 2.37 -3.88 -16.09
N ILE A 87 1.28 -4.47 -15.62
CA ILE A 87 0.47 -3.91 -14.53
C ILE A 87 1.30 -3.78 -13.25
N ARG A 88 2.12 -4.79 -12.88
CA ARG A 88 2.97 -4.74 -11.69
C ARG A 88 4.03 -3.64 -11.71
N LYS A 89 4.37 -3.10 -12.86
CA LYS A 89 5.26 -1.92 -12.97
C LYS A 89 4.55 -0.62 -12.58
N LYS A 90 3.22 -0.59 -12.62
CA LYS A 90 2.43 0.62 -12.32
C LYS A 90 2.32 0.93 -10.83
N PHE A 91 2.56 -0.04 -9.96
CA PHE A 91 2.47 0.17 -8.52
C PHE A 91 3.69 -0.33 -7.74
N GLY A 92 3.93 0.29 -6.59
CA GLY A 92 4.86 -0.19 -5.58
C GLY A 92 4.12 -0.68 -4.34
N LEU A 93 4.71 -1.63 -3.62
CA LEU A 93 4.18 -2.13 -2.35
C LEU A 93 5.23 -1.97 -1.25
N VAL A 94 4.84 -1.34 -0.15
CA VAL A 94 5.60 -1.20 1.08
C VAL A 94 4.98 -2.08 2.14
N PHE A 95 5.74 -3.04 2.62
CA PHE A 95 5.29 -4.05 3.59
C PHE A 95 5.45 -3.59 5.03
N GLN A 96 4.69 -4.19 5.93
CA GLN A 96 4.81 -4.04 7.38
C GLN A 96 6.21 -4.43 7.89
N ASN A 97 6.79 -5.52 7.40
CA ASN A 97 8.07 -6.10 7.84
C ASN A 97 9.24 -5.72 6.92
N PHE A 98 9.29 -4.52 6.37
CA PHE A 98 10.36 -3.97 5.51
C PHE A 98 10.70 -4.83 4.29
N ASN A 99 10.86 -6.14 4.44
CA ASN A 99 11.17 -7.16 3.41
C ASN A 99 12.38 -6.80 2.54
N LEU A 100 13.42 -6.22 3.15
CA LEU A 100 14.69 -5.96 2.46
C LEU A 100 15.43 -7.29 2.23
N PHE A 101 16.16 -7.37 1.12
CA PHE A 101 17.05 -8.49 0.85
C PHE A 101 18.26 -8.41 1.80
N PRO A 102 18.40 -9.32 2.77
CA PRO A 102 19.40 -9.18 3.84
C PRO A 102 20.86 -9.29 3.35
N HIS A 103 21.07 -9.94 2.22
CA HIS A 103 22.38 -10.13 1.58
C HIS A 103 22.73 -9.05 0.56
N PHE A 104 21.83 -8.07 0.34
CA PHE A 104 22.10 -6.91 -0.50
C PHE A 104 22.42 -5.70 0.37
N THR A 105 23.33 -4.85 -0.12
CA THR A 105 23.50 -3.51 0.46
C THR A 105 22.24 -2.69 0.28
N VAL A 106 22.13 -1.57 0.98
CA VAL A 106 21.06 -0.59 0.82
C VAL A 106 20.94 -0.15 -0.64
N LEU A 107 22.04 0.27 -1.23
CA LEU A 107 22.08 0.70 -2.64
C LEU A 107 21.57 -0.41 -3.57
N LYS A 108 22.03 -1.64 -3.38
CA LYS A 108 21.58 -2.77 -4.20
C LYS A 108 20.11 -3.12 -3.98
N ASN A 109 19.57 -2.99 -2.76
CA ASN A 109 18.14 -3.16 -2.52
C ASN A 109 17.29 -2.19 -3.34
N ILE A 110 17.77 -0.96 -3.56
CA ILE A 110 17.05 0.07 -4.33
C ILE A 110 17.24 -0.14 -5.84
N THR A 111 18.44 -0.51 -6.28
CA THR A 111 18.83 -0.50 -7.71
C THR A 111 18.53 -1.81 -8.45
N ASP A 112 18.43 -2.93 -7.73
CA ASP A 112 18.33 -4.26 -8.36
C ASP A 112 17.13 -4.41 -9.30
N ALA A 113 15.93 -4.04 -8.84
CA ALA A 113 14.71 -4.18 -9.62
C ALA A 113 14.67 -3.21 -10.83
N PRO A 114 14.99 -1.91 -10.73
CA PRO A 114 15.09 -1.03 -11.88
C PRO A 114 16.03 -1.53 -12.97
N ILE A 115 17.20 -2.05 -12.59
CA ILE A 115 18.19 -2.59 -13.54
C ILE A 115 17.71 -3.91 -14.15
N ASN A 116 17.31 -4.87 -13.31
CA ASN A 116 17.06 -6.24 -13.77
C ASN A 116 15.66 -6.45 -14.34
N VAL A 117 14.64 -5.73 -13.84
CA VAL A 117 13.24 -5.87 -14.29
C VAL A 117 12.90 -4.83 -15.36
N LEU A 118 13.25 -3.55 -15.13
CA LEU A 118 12.96 -2.48 -16.09
C LEU A 118 14.03 -2.31 -17.17
N LYS A 119 15.19 -3.01 -17.03
CA LYS A 119 16.33 -2.96 -17.96
C LYS A 119 16.86 -1.54 -18.17
N ARG A 120 16.84 -0.73 -17.11
CA ARG A 120 17.35 0.65 -17.13
C ARG A 120 18.87 0.67 -17.02
N ASP A 121 19.46 1.77 -17.46
CA ASP A 121 20.89 1.98 -17.36
C ASP A 121 21.38 1.99 -15.89
N PRO A 122 22.39 1.19 -15.53
CA PRO A 122 22.86 1.08 -14.15
C PRO A 122 23.40 2.40 -13.57
N ALA A 123 24.01 3.27 -14.39
CA ALA A 123 24.59 4.53 -13.90
C ALA A 123 23.46 5.53 -13.57
N GLU A 124 22.45 5.66 -14.44
CA GLU A 124 21.27 6.48 -14.16
C GLU A 124 20.50 6.01 -12.92
N VAL A 125 20.31 4.68 -12.80
CA VAL A 125 19.62 4.09 -11.63
C VAL A 125 20.41 4.33 -10.34
N ALA A 126 21.73 4.25 -10.37
CA ALA A 126 22.56 4.53 -9.20
C ALA A 126 22.44 6.01 -8.76
N GLU A 127 22.48 6.95 -9.70
CA GLU A 127 22.29 8.38 -9.41
C GLU A 127 20.92 8.65 -8.77
N GLU A 128 19.84 8.12 -9.34
CA GLU A 128 18.49 8.23 -8.79
C GLU A 128 18.38 7.57 -7.39
N ALA A 129 19.04 6.43 -7.18
CA ALA A 129 19.05 5.77 -5.88
C ALA A 129 19.76 6.62 -4.82
N TYR A 130 20.87 7.31 -5.15
CA TYR A 130 21.48 8.28 -4.22
C TYR A 130 20.57 9.48 -3.94
N ALA A 131 19.84 9.99 -4.93
CA ALA A 131 18.85 11.04 -4.72
C ALA A 131 17.70 10.57 -3.79
N LEU A 132 17.22 9.34 -3.96
CA LEU A 132 16.23 8.74 -3.04
C LEU A 132 16.79 8.56 -1.63
N LEU A 133 18.03 8.10 -1.49
CA LEU A 133 18.69 7.98 -0.19
C LEU A 133 18.82 9.35 0.51
N ASN A 134 19.17 10.38 -0.24
CA ASN A 134 19.20 11.75 0.29
C ASN A 134 17.82 12.22 0.75
N LYS A 135 16.78 11.98 -0.05
CA LYS A 135 15.38 12.28 0.31
C LYS A 135 14.94 11.55 1.58
N MET A 136 15.43 10.34 1.82
CA MET A 136 15.16 9.54 3.03
C MET A 136 16.05 9.91 4.22
N GLY A 137 17.03 10.82 4.05
CA GLY A 137 17.99 11.18 5.09
C GLY A 137 18.99 10.06 5.40
N LEU A 138 19.36 9.23 4.41
CA LEU A 138 20.18 8.03 4.57
C LEU A 138 21.33 7.96 3.57
N SER A 139 21.86 9.10 3.13
CA SER A 139 22.93 9.19 2.12
C SER A 139 24.20 8.45 2.53
N ASP A 140 24.50 8.39 3.84
CA ASP A 140 25.66 7.71 4.42
C ASP A 140 25.50 6.18 4.51
N LYS A 141 24.30 5.64 4.25
CA LYS A 141 23.96 4.22 4.41
C LYS A 141 24.01 3.39 3.14
N ALA A 142 24.40 3.94 1.99
CA ALA A 142 24.36 3.26 0.70
C ALA A 142 25.04 1.87 0.72
N ASN A 143 26.16 1.73 1.41
CA ASN A 143 26.94 0.49 1.49
C ASN A 143 26.61 -0.37 2.72
N ALA A 144 25.70 0.08 3.60
CA ALA A 144 25.27 -0.69 4.77
C ALA A 144 24.37 -1.87 4.34
N TYR A 145 24.30 -2.90 5.20
CA TYR A 145 23.36 -4.01 5.06
C TYR A 145 22.14 -3.82 5.97
N PRO A 146 21.00 -4.43 5.67
CA PRO A 146 19.79 -4.29 6.48
C PRO A 146 19.98 -4.55 7.98
N SER A 147 20.83 -5.53 8.35
CA SER A 147 21.16 -5.84 9.75
C SER A 147 21.88 -4.71 10.52
N GLN A 148 22.40 -3.72 9.83
CA GLN A 148 23.12 -2.56 10.38
C GLN A 148 22.21 -1.33 10.53
N LEU A 149 20.91 -1.47 10.24
CA LEU A 149 19.95 -0.38 10.21
C LEU A 149 18.90 -0.53 11.32
N SER A 150 18.44 0.60 11.87
CA SER A 150 17.25 0.61 12.72
C SER A 150 15.99 0.24 11.92
N GLY A 151 14.91 -0.14 12.60
CA GLY A 151 13.62 -0.44 11.94
C GLY A 151 13.11 0.71 11.07
N GLY A 152 13.16 1.95 11.57
CA GLY A 152 12.77 3.13 10.81
C GLY A 152 13.66 3.39 9.58
N GLN A 153 14.96 3.13 9.70
CA GLN A 153 15.87 3.20 8.54
C GLN A 153 15.53 2.12 7.50
N GLN A 154 15.28 0.88 7.94
CA GLN A 154 14.87 -0.20 7.03
C GLN A 154 13.56 0.13 6.31
N GLN A 155 12.59 0.71 7.02
CA GLN A 155 11.31 1.11 6.41
C GLN A 155 11.50 2.23 5.38
N ARG A 156 12.31 3.24 5.67
CA ARG A 156 12.64 4.29 4.69
C ARG A 156 13.33 3.74 3.44
N ILE A 157 14.20 2.74 3.59
CA ILE A 157 14.81 2.05 2.44
C ILE A 157 13.76 1.23 1.67
N SER A 158 12.82 0.59 2.35
CA SER A 158 11.70 -0.12 1.70
C SER A 158 10.85 0.84 0.85
N ILE A 159 10.57 2.04 1.34
CA ILE A 159 9.88 3.10 0.59
C ILE A 159 10.73 3.55 -0.61
N ALA A 160 12.03 3.83 -0.40
CA ALA A 160 12.95 4.22 -1.48
C ALA A 160 13.02 3.16 -2.59
N ARG A 161 13.07 1.87 -2.20
CA ARG A 161 13.05 0.73 -3.14
C ARG A 161 11.77 0.71 -3.98
N ALA A 162 10.61 0.95 -3.37
CA ALA A 162 9.35 1.00 -4.09
C ALA A 162 9.31 2.19 -5.07
N LEU A 163 9.79 3.36 -4.65
CA LEU A 163 9.86 4.58 -5.48
C LEU A 163 10.84 4.46 -6.65
N ALA A 164 11.94 3.71 -6.50
CA ALA A 164 12.94 3.52 -7.56
C ALA A 164 12.37 2.88 -8.83
N MET A 165 11.28 2.14 -8.72
CA MET A 165 10.54 1.58 -9.86
C MET A 165 9.71 2.63 -10.62
N LYS A 166 9.64 3.89 -10.13
CA LYS A 166 8.81 4.98 -10.68
C LYS A 166 7.33 4.60 -10.84
N PRO A 167 6.71 4.06 -9.78
CA PRO A 167 5.33 3.60 -9.85
C PRO A 167 4.37 4.78 -10.00
N GLU A 168 3.20 4.52 -10.58
CA GLU A 168 2.10 5.48 -10.66
C GLU A 168 1.31 5.58 -9.35
N MET A 169 1.37 4.53 -8.50
CA MET A 169 0.76 4.50 -7.17
C MET A 169 1.54 3.62 -6.18
N LEU A 170 1.34 3.86 -4.90
CA LEU A 170 1.92 3.07 -3.82
C LEU A 170 0.84 2.46 -2.94
N PHE A 171 1.05 1.20 -2.57
CA PHE A 171 0.31 0.54 -1.50
C PHE A 171 1.19 0.45 -0.26
N PHE A 172 0.60 0.72 0.91
CA PHE A 172 1.24 0.58 2.22
C PHE A 172 0.43 -0.38 3.09
N ASP A 173 1.05 -1.49 3.50
CA ASP A 173 0.46 -2.46 4.42
C ASP A 173 1.00 -2.20 5.84
N GLU A 174 0.29 -1.42 6.63
CA GLU A 174 0.62 -1.07 8.01
C GLU A 174 2.09 -0.63 8.20
N PRO A 175 2.55 0.43 7.51
CA PRO A 175 3.97 0.77 7.38
C PRO A 175 4.66 1.15 8.70
N THR A 176 3.92 1.32 9.80
CA THR A 176 4.42 1.76 11.10
C THR A 176 4.26 0.75 12.22
N SER A 177 3.53 -0.34 12.00
CA SER A 177 3.15 -1.28 13.07
C SER A 177 4.31 -2.06 13.70
N ALA A 178 5.46 -2.15 13.01
CA ALA A 178 6.68 -2.79 13.49
C ALA A 178 7.68 -1.80 14.12
N LEU A 179 7.27 -0.54 14.36
CA LEU A 179 8.13 0.54 14.81
C LEU A 179 7.69 1.07 16.18
N ASP A 180 8.65 1.61 16.92
CA ASP A 180 8.36 2.40 18.11
C ASP A 180 7.74 3.78 17.73
N PRO A 181 7.15 4.52 18.70
CA PRO A 181 6.44 5.75 18.40
C PRO A 181 7.31 6.85 17.78
N GLU A 182 8.59 6.92 18.14
CA GLU A 182 9.51 7.94 17.58
C GLU A 182 9.80 7.66 16.11
N LEU A 183 10.14 6.42 15.78
CA LEU A 183 10.38 5.98 14.39
C LEU A 183 9.10 6.02 13.55
N THR A 184 7.94 5.75 14.15
CA THR A 184 6.63 5.91 13.51
C THR A 184 6.47 7.32 12.96
N LEU A 185 6.75 8.36 13.75
CA LEU A 185 6.63 9.76 13.32
C LEU A 185 7.53 10.08 12.11
N GLU A 186 8.71 9.49 12.03
CA GLU A 186 9.61 9.67 10.88
C GLU A 186 9.00 9.11 9.59
N ILE A 187 8.42 7.90 9.65
CA ILE A 187 7.77 7.28 8.48
C ILE A 187 6.52 8.05 8.05
N LEU A 188 5.70 8.49 9.01
CA LEU A 188 4.52 9.29 8.72
C LEU A 188 4.88 10.63 8.03
N LYS A 189 6.01 11.26 8.40
CA LYS A 189 6.52 12.45 7.71
C LYS A 189 6.88 12.15 6.24
N VAL A 190 7.56 11.03 5.99
CA VAL A 190 7.91 10.62 4.61
C VAL A 190 6.64 10.41 3.79
N ILE A 191 5.64 9.69 4.31
CA ILE A 191 4.39 9.44 3.59
C ILE A 191 3.63 10.76 3.35
N LYS A 192 3.60 11.67 4.34
CA LYS A 192 2.99 13.01 4.18
C LYS A 192 3.69 13.83 3.10
N GLN A 193 5.01 13.74 2.97
CA GLN A 193 5.74 14.40 1.90
C GLN A 193 5.36 13.82 0.53
N LEU A 194 5.23 12.49 0.39
CA LEU A 194 4.78 11.85 -0.84
C LEU A 194 3.35 12.28 -1.22
N ALA A 195 2.45 12.43 -0.24
CA ALA A 195 1.10 12.97 -0.46
C ALA A 195 1.16 14.40 -1.00
N ALA A 196 2.00 15.27 -0.43
CA ALA A 196 2.20 16.64 -0.90
C ALA A 196 2.80 16.71 -2.32
N GLU A 197 3.48 15.68 -2.76
CA GLU A 197 3.98 15.51 -4.14
C GLU A 197 2.94 14.87 -5.08
N HIS A 198 1.68 14.76 -4.64
CA HIS A 198 0.57 14.15 -5.39
C HIS A 198 0.79 12.68 -5.78
N MET A 199 1.55 11.92 -4.99
CA MET A 199 1.66 10.48 -5.16
C MET A 199 0.32 9.82 -4.84
N THR A 200 -0.20 9.01 -5.76
CA THR A 200 -1.40 8.20 -5.51
C THR A 200 -1.07 7.12 -4.49
N MET A 201 -1.86 7.00 -3.43
CA MET A 201 -1.55 6.04 -2.36
C MET A 201 -2.80 5.35 -1.81
N VAL A 202 -2.66 4.06 -1.49
CA VAL A 202 -3.59 3.32 -0.63
C VAL A 202 -2.83 2.88 0.61
N ILE A 203 -3.30 3.28 1.79
CA ILE A 203 -2.59 3.09 3.05
C ILE A 203 -3.48 2.32 4.02
N VAL A 204 -3.13 1.08 4.33
CA VAL A 204 -3.71 0.36 5.46
C VAL A 204 -2.99 0.83 6.72
N THR A 205 -3.72 1.38 7.69
CA THR A 205 -3.11 1.94 8.90
C THR A 205 -4.03 1.86 10.12
N HIS A 206 -3.42 1.83 11.31
CA HIS A 206 -4.08 2.01 12.59
C HIS A 206 -3.89 3.44 13.16
N GLU A 207 -3.11 4.27 12.48
CA GLU A 207 -2.83 5.65 12.87
C GLU A 207 -3.96 6.59 12.43
N ILE A 208 -5.03 6.69 13.23
CA ILE A 208 -6.24 7.44 12.86
C ILE A 208 -5.94 8.93 12.64
N ASN A 209 -5.13 9.54 13.53
CA ASN A 209 -4.76 10.95 13.40
C ASN A 209 -3.91 11.22 12.16
N PHE A 210 -3.09 10.26 11.75
CA PHE A 210 -2.36 10.36 10.49
C PHE A 210 -3.31 10.25 9.30
N ALA A 211 -4.18 9.22 9.27
CA ALA A 211 -5.18 9.06 8.22
C ALA A 211 -6.03 10.32 8.04
N LYS A 212 -6.47 10.94 9.16
CA LYS A 212 -7.22 12.21 9.16
C LYS A 212 -6.47 13.34 8.42
N ASN A 213 -5.17 13.44 8.61
CA ASN A 213 -4.37 14.58 8.15
C ASN A 213 -3.70 14.39 6.80
N VAL A 214 -3.71 13.17 6.23
CA VAL A 214 -2.99 12.86 4.98
C VAL A 214 -3.91 12.40 3.88
N SER A 215 -5.09 11.84 4.21
CA SER A 215 -5.97 11.22 3.24
C SER A 215 -6.98 12.19 2.66
N ASP A 216 -7.27 12.03 1.39
CA ASP A 216 -8.42 12.67 0.74
C ASP A 216 -9.73 11.91 1.07
N ARG A 217 -9.61 10.60 1.30
CA ARG A 217 -10.73 9.72 1.63
C ARG A 217 -10.30 8.61 2.59
N ILE A 218 -11.19 8.28 3.52
CA ILE A 218 -11.04 7.14 4.43
C ILE A 218 -12.09 6.09 4.08
N VAL A 219 -11.67 4.84 4.06
CA VAL A 219 -12.51 3.64 3.90
C VAL A 219 -12.46 2.87 5.21
N PHE A 220 -13.60 2.69 5.86
CA PHE A 220 -13.71 1.88 7.05
C PHE A 220 -14.19 0.47 6.70
N MET A 221 -13.38 -0.52 7.03
CA MET A 221 -13.68 -1.95 6.82
C MET A 221 -13.95 -2.66 8.14
N ALA A 222 -15.01 -3.46 8.18
CA ALA A 222 -15.31 -4.40 9.26
C ALA A 222 -15.96 -5.67 8.69
N ASP A 223 -15.66 -6.81 9.29
CA ASP A 223 -16.28 -8.11 8.96
C ASP A 223 -16.26 -8.44 7.45
N GLY A 224 -15.17 -8.05 6.78
CA GLY A 224 -14.94 -8.33 5.36
C GLY A 224 -15.70 -7.44 4.37
N VAL A 225 -16.33 -6.35 4.82
CA VAL A 225 -17.06 -5.40 3.96
C VAL A 225 -16.59 -3.96 4.19
N ILE A 226 -16.80 -3.09 3.20
CA ILE A 226 -16.71 -1.64 3.39
C ILE A 226 -18.01 -1.20 4.07
N VAL A 227 -17.90 -0.67 5.28
CA VAL A 227 -19.06 -0.23 6.08
C VAL A 227 -19.38 1.23 5.79
N GLU A 228 -18.35 2.06 5.66
CA GLU A 228 -18.50 3.48 5.39
C GLU A 228 -17.26 4.02 4.70
N GLU A 229 -17.42 4.96 3.77
CA GLU A 229 -16.32 5.70 3.16
C GLU A 229 -16.70 7.14 2.92
N GLY A 230 -15.72 8.05 2.97
CA GLY A 230 -15.93 9.46 2.75
C GLY A 230 -14.73 10.32 3.11
N ALA A 231 -14.92 11.64 3.12
CA ALA A 231 -13.88 12.57 3.55
C ALA A 231 -13.51 12.32 5.04
N PRO A 232 -12.24 12.56 5.44
CA PRO A 232 -11.79 12.27 6.81
C PRO A 232 -12.68 12.86 7.92
N ASP A 233 -13.11 14.11 7.78
CA ASP A 233 -13.95 14.75 8.78
C ASP A 233 -15.37 14.16 8.85
N GLU A 234 -15.92 13.69 7.74
CA GLU A 234 -17.24 13.01 7.72
C GLU A 234 -17.13 11.67 8.43
N ILE A 235 -16.13 10.88 8.11
CA ILE A 235 -15.91 9.53 8.64
C ILE A 235 -15.53 9.56 10.12
N LEU A 236 -14.65 10.46 10.53
CA LEU A 236 -14.11 10.44 11.89
C LEU A 236 -14.91 11.25 12.90
N ASN A 237 -15.61 12.32 12.46
CA ASN A 237 -16.34 13.21 13.35
C ASN A 237 -17.87 13.09 13.23
N ASN A 238 -18.39 12.65 12.07
CA ASN A 238 -19.81 12.66 11.75
C ASN A 238 -20.30 11.32 11.19
N THR A 239 -19.63 10.21 11.57
CA THR A 239 -20.02 8.88 11.08
C THR A 239 -21.47 8.53 11.39
N LYS A 240 -22.13 7.88 10.44
CA LYS A 240 -23.48 7.34 10.58
C LYS A 240 -23.48 5.89 11.09
N SER A 241 -22.34 5.22 10.99
CA SER A 241 -22.19 3.81 11.37
C SER A 241 -21.92 3.66 12.88
N GLU A 242 -22.81 3.00 13.59
CA GLU A 242 -22.58 2.59 14.99
C GLU A 242 -21.32 1.70 15.13
N ARG A 243 -21.02 0.90 14.11
CA ARG A 243 -19.82 0.05 14.10
C ARG A 243 -18.55 0.88 14.08
N LEU A 244 -18.52 1.96 13.31
CA LEU A 244 -17.39 2.87 13.24
C LEU A 244 -17.28 3.72 14.51
N LYS A 245 -18.37 4.23 15.08
CA LYS A 245 -18.34 4.94 16.37
C LYS A 245 -17.69 4.08 17.45
N ASN A 246 -18.17 2.85 17.63
CA ASN A 246 -17.62 1.91 18.60
C ASN A 246 -16.13 1.59 18.37
N PHE A 247 -15.69 1.60 17.12
CA PHE A 247 -14.26 1.43 16.78
C PHE A 247 -13.43 2.65 17.19
N LEU A 248 -13.90 3.86 16.86
CA LEU A 248 -13.22 5.11 17.20
C LEU A 248 -13.14 5.34 18.70
N ASP A 249 -14.22 5.08 19.46
CA ASP A 249 -14.25 5.19 20.92
C ASP A 249 -13.17 4.31 21.56
N LYS A 250 -13.07 3.04 21.14
CA LYS A 250 -12.01 2.13 21.63
C LYS A 250 -10.59 2.57 21.29
N MET A 251 -10.41 3.33 20.20
CA MET A 251 -9.08 3.85 19.82
C MET A 251 -8.71 5.11 20.62
N ASN A 252 -9.70 5.89 21.08
CA ASN A 252 -9.49 7.08 21.88
C ASN A 252 -9.25 6.78 23.37
N GLU A 253 -9.61 5.57 23.84
CA GLU A 253 -9.38 5.10 25.21
C GLU A 253 -7.96 4.57 25.46
N LYS A 254 -7.15 4.44 24.41
CA LYS A 254 -5.75 3.97 24.46
C LYS A 254 -4.78 5.14 24.35
#